data_f08c4955261dd47032512dd2be003db3
#
_entry.id   f08c4955261dd47032512dd2be003db3
#
_cell.length_a   1.000
_cell.length_b   1.000
_cell.length_c   1.000
_cell.angle_alpha   90.00
_cell.angle_beta   90.00
_cell.angle_gamma   90.00
#
_symmetry.space_group_name_H-M   'P 1'
#
loop_
_entity.id
_entity.type
_entity.pdbx_description
1 polymer ?
#
loop_
_entity_poly.entity_id
_entity_poly.type
_entity_poly.pdbx_seq_one_letter_code
_entity_poly.pdbx_strand_id
1 'polypeptide(L)'
;MTIPLNIFPSGHLVVSEKRDVLYSNDYIEQRLGWDLANNTKINLDRLFTKASNIFIDSYVYPLLMDQTYVEEIQLTILTLSGERFPVVANIQISQDMETFWSLFICVKRNKLFEELIQARERLEEQSKALLELATTDPLTGLLNRRELNNQAHRMLLQTHRLNLELAMLVIDVDHFKRVNDVFGHATGDKVLQHVSTIISAGRRNEDVVARFGGEEFVLLLLNANNIDAARIAENIRMSIENTSMEGVNITISIGVASINKEKRDSFDSLFNRSDAALLEAKKSGRNKIVVSENHPSE
;
A
#
# COMPACT_ATOMS: atom_id res chain seq x y z
N MET A 1 -31.49 -50.39 -1.20
CA MET A 1 -32.01 -49.20 -0.53
C MET A 1 -31.59 -48.02 -1.43
N THR A 2 -32.51 -47.50 -2.25
CA THR A 2 -32.22 -46.36 -3.13
C THR A 2 -32.42 -45.08 -2.31
N ILE A 3 -31.36 -44.40 -1.95
CA ILE A 3 -31.43 -43.11 -1.29
C ILE A 3 -31.92 -42.10 -2.32
N PRO A 4 -33.05 -41.43 -2.13
CA PRO A 4 -33.52 -40.42 -3.08
C PRO A 4 -32.59 -39.21 -3.07
N LEU A 5 -32.05 -38.85 -4.25
CA LEU A 5 -31.16 -37.67 -4.41
C LEU A 5 -31.82 -36.34 -4.02
N ASN A 6 -33.12 -36.32 -3.78
CA ASN A 6 -33.91 -35.16 -3.34
C ASN A 6 -33.63 -34.71 -1.90
N ILE A 7 -32.95 -35.52 -1.07
CA ILE A 7 -32.54 -35.11 0.29
C ILE A 7 -31.35 -34.19 0.28
N PHE A 8 -30.58 -34.11 -0.80
CA PHE A 8 -29.38 -33.27 -0.86
C PHE A 8 -29.72 -31.83 -1.26
N PRO A 9 -29.18 -30.81 -0.58
CA PRO A 9 -29.39 -29.38 -0.91
C PRO A 9 -28.50 -28.97 -2.10
N SER A 10 -28.49 -29.76 -3.17
CA SER A 10 -27.71 -29.59 -4.40
C SER A 10 -28.48 -30.10 -5.60
N GLY A 11 -28.25 -29.49 -6.75
CA GLY A 11 -28.85 -29.95 -8.01
C GLY A 11 -28.09 -31.15 -8.55
N HIS A 12 -28.82 -32.18 -8.94
CA HIS A 12 -28.26 -33.37 -9.60
C HIS A 12 -28.91 -33.57 -10.95
N LEU A 13 -28.06 -33.75 -11.99
CA LEU A 13 -28.48 -34.02 -13.35
C LEU A 13 -27.78 -35.28 -13.88
N VAL A 14 -28.48 -36.04 -14.72
CA VAL A 14 -27.89 -37.02 -15.63
C VAL A 14 -28.16 -36.53 -17.04
N VAL A 15 -27.11 -36.50 -17.85
CA VAL A 15 -27.15 -35.93 -19.20
C VAL A 15 -26.61 -36.93 -20.19
N SER A 16 -27.32 -37.12 -21.30
CA SER A 16 -26.91 -38.04 -22.38
C SER A 16 -25.71 -37.50 -23.16
N GLU A 17 -25.10 -38.35 -24.00
CA GLU A 17 -24.06 -37.96 -24.96
C GLU A 17 -24.49 -36.78 -25.85
N LYS A 18 -25.80 -36.72 -26.21
CA LYS A 18 -26.37 -35.62 -27.02
C LYS A 18 -26.72 -34.36 -26.20
N ARG A 19 -26.31 -34.33 -24.94
CA ARG A 19 -26.57 -33.22 -23.99
C ARG A 19 -28.05 -33.08 -23.60
N ASP A 20 -28.88 -34.06 -23.83
CA ASP A 20 -30.26 -34.04 -23.34
C ASP A 20 -30.28 -34.47 -21.88
N VAL A 21 -31.00 -33.69 -21.04
CA VAL A 21 -31.17 -34.01 -19.63
C VAL A 21 -32.08 -35.22 -19.47
N LEU A 22 -31.54 -36.30 -18.94
CA LEU A 22 -32.24 -37.57 -18.72
C LEU A 22 -32.90 -37.64 -17.35
N TYR A 23 -32.30 -36.99 -16.37
CA TYR A 23 -32.75 -36.95 -14.98
C TYR A 23 -32.38 -35.61 -14.32
N SER A 24 -33.26 -35.13 -13.47
CA SER A 24 -32.96 -34.07 -12.49
C SER A 24 -33.63 -34.39 -11.17
N ASN A 25 -33.02 -33.94 -10.06
CA ASN A 25 -33.67 -33.96 -8.77
C ASN A 25 -34.55 -32.72 -8.56
N ASP A 26 -35.46 -32.76 -7.55
CA ASP A 26 -36.42 -31.70 -7.24
C ASP A 26 -35.76 -30.36 -6.90
N TYR A 27 -34.49 -30.37 -6.48
CA TYR A 27 -33.74 -29.14 -6.18
C TYR A 27 -33.63 -28.18 -7.37
N ILE A 28 -33.49 -28.75 -8.59
CA ILE A 28 -33.37 -27.95 -9.82
C ILE A 28 -34.68 -27.23 -10.11
N GLU A 29 -35.81 -27.91 -9.97
CA GLU A 29 -37.13 -27.29 -10.13
C GLU A 29 -37.41 -26.23 -9.08
N GLN A 30 -37.22 -26.55 -7.80
CA GLN A 30 -37.51 -25.67 -6.67
C GLN A 30 -36.64 -24.38 -6.69
N ARG A 31 -35.39 -24.47 -7.11
CA ARG A 31 -34.43 -23.37 -7.06
C ARG A 31 -34.28 -22.62 -8.37
N LEU A 32 -34.42 -23.29 -9.49
CA LEU A 32 -34.17 -22.73 -10.81
C LEU A 32 -35.42 -22.62 -11.67
N GLY A 33 -36.53 -23.22 -11.22
CA GLY A 33 -37.81 -23.20 -11.93
C GLY A 33 -37.90 -24.13 -13.16
N TRP A 34 -36.87 -24.96 -13.38
CA TRP A 34 -36.86 -25.89 -14.52
C TRP A 34 -37.55 -27.21 -14.14
N ASP A 35 -38.75 -27.44 -14.67
CA ASP A 35 -39.41 -28.78 -14.61
C ASP A 35 -38.79 -29.69 -15.67
N LEU A 36 -37.67 -30.32 -15.30
CA LEU A 36 -36.95 -31.21 -16.17
C LEU A 36 -37.49 -32.66 -16.11
N ALA A 37 -38.21 -33.01 -15.05
CA ALA A 37 -38.78 -34.35 -14.86
C ALA A 37 -39.93 -34.64 -15.82
N ASN A 38 -40.75 -33.62 -16.12
CA ASN A 38 -41.93 -33.77 -17.00
C ASN A 38 -41.68 -33.32 -18.45
N ASN A 39 -40.59 -32.58 -18.72
CA ASN A 39 -40.21 -32.05 -20.04
C ASN A 39 -39.08 -32.88 -20.67
N THR A 40 -39.44 -33.93 -21.39
CA THR A 40 -38.58 -35.00 -21.88
C THR A 40 -37.57 -34.61 -22.98
N LYS A 41 -37.15 -33.38 -23.17
CA LYS A 41 -36.06 -33.02 -24.12
C LYS A 41 -35.52 -31.58 -23.88
N ILE A 42 -35.11 -31.31 -22.67
CA ILE A 42 -34.37 -30.04 -22.43
C ILE A 42 -32.89 -30.34 -22.61
N ASN A 43 -32.26 -29.62 -23.53
CA ASN A 43 -30.83 -29.71 -23.75
C ASN A 43 -30.09 -28.91 -22.65
N LEU A 44 -28.97 -29.47 -22.16
CA LEU A 44 -28.13 -28.87 -21.10
C LEU A 44 -27.71 -27.43 -21.41
N ASP A 45 -27.48 -27.09 -22.69
CA ASP A 45 -27.04 -25.77 -23.13
C ASP A 45 -28.03 -24.66 -22.77
N ARG A 46 -29.32 -24.97 -22.59
CA ARG A 46 -30.34 -24.03 -22.16
C ARG A 46 -30.25 -23.65 -20.69
N LEU A 47 -29.63 -24.51 -19.89
CA LEU A 47 -29.49 -24.31 -18.44
C LEU A 47 -28.34 -23.38 -18.11
N PHE A 48 -27.37 -23.20 -18.99
CA PHE A 48 -26.18 -22.42 -18.75
C PHE A 48 -26.09 -21.18 -19.64
N THR A 49 -25.31 -20.17 -19.17
CA THR A 49 -25.00 -19.02 -20.02
C THR A 49 -24.14 -19.42 -21.22
N LYS A 50 -24.17 -18.60 -22.29
CA LYS A 50 -23.34 -18.83 -23.48
C LYS A 50 -21.85 -18.96 -23.15
N ALA A 51 -21.33 -18.15 -22.22
CA ALA A 51 -19.95 -18.22 -21.78
C ALA A 51 -19.63 -19.56 -21.06
N SER A 52 -20.54 -20.02 -20.18
CA SER A 52 -20.41 -21.31 -19.52
C SER A 52 -20.46 -22.46 -20.51
N ASN A 53 -21.32 -22.41 -21.51
CA ASN A 53 -21.39 -23.45 -22.55
C ASN A 53 -20.10 -23.51 -23.37
N ILE A 54 -19.53 -22.37 -23.78
CA ILE A 54 -18.23 -22.35 -24.48
C ILE A 54 -17.14 -22.97 -23.59
N PHE A 55 -17.13 -22.65 -22.29
CA PHE A 55 -16.16 -23.21 -21.36
C PHE A 55 -16.36 -24.74 -21.16
N ILE A 56 -17.60 -25.20 -21.08
CA ILE A 56 -17.94 -26.61 -21.01
C ILE A 56 -17.39 -27.33 -22.24
N ASP A 57 -17.60 -26.79 -23.45
CA ASP A 57 -17.17 -27.42 -24.71
C ASP A 57 -15.65 -27.41 -24.88
N SER A 58 -15.01 -26.29 -24.57
CA SER A 58 -13.58 -26.08 -24.84
C SER A 58 -12.66 -26.63 -23.77
N TYR A 59 -13.16 -26.81 -22.54
CA TYR A 59 -12.34 -27.22 -21.40
C TYR A 59 -12.88 -28.42 -20.65
N VAL A 60 -14.17 -28.42 -20.25
CA VAL A 60 -14.71 -29.44 -19.35
C VAL A 60 -14.85 -30.79 -20.05
N TYR A 61 -15.44 -30.83 -21.25
CA TYR A 61 -15.60 -32.12 -21.99
C TYR A 61 -14.25 -32.73 -22.39
N PRO A 62 -13.27 -32.00 -22.93
CA PRO A 62 -11.95 -32.55 -23.18
C PRO A 62 -11.30 -33.17 -21.94
N LEU A 63 -11.44 -32.47 -20.78
CA LEU A 63 -10.89 -32.96 -19.53
C LEU A 63 -11.60 -34.21 -19.01
N LEU A 64 -12.95 -34.29 -19.16
CA LEU A 64 -13.73 -35.46 -18.80
C LEU A 64 -13.36 -36.71 -19.64
N MET A 65 -12.99 -36.53 -20.92
CA MET A 65 -12.55 -37.61 -21.77
C MET A 65 -11.19 -38.19 -21.37
N ASP A 66 -10.35 -37.37 -20.73
CA ASP A 66 -9.03 -37.76 -20.23
C ASP A 66 -9.10 -38.34 -18.80
N GLN A 67 -9.80 -37.65 -17.90
CA GLN A 67 -9.77 -37.94 -16.45
C GLN A 67 -11.00 -38.66 -15.90
N THR A 68 -12.06 -38.78 -16.70
CA THR A 68 -13.37 -39.34 -16.33
C THR A 68 -14.17 -38.55 -15.28
N TYR A 69 -13.57 -37.63 -14.55
CA TYR A 69 -14.24 -36.73 -13.63
C TYR A 69 -13.57 -35.33 -13.60
N VAL A 70 -14.36 -34.33 -13.28
CA VAL A 70 -13.89 -32.92 -13.08
C VAL A 70 -14.61 -32.32 -11.88
N GLU A 71 -13.86 -31.67 -11.00
CA GLU A 71 -14.38 -31.11 -9.77
C GLU A 71 -14.24 -29.58 -9.74
N GLU A 72 -15.08 -28.93 -8.93
CA GLU A 72 -15.05 -27.50 -8.61
C GLU A 72 -15.10 -26.55 -9.82
N ILE A 73 -15.76 -26.97 -10.90
CA ILE A 73 -15.93 -26.13 -12.09
C ILE A 73 -16.92 -25.00 -11.79
N GLN A 74 -16.47 -23.77 -11.94
CA GLN A 74 -17.31 -22.60 -11.77
C GLN A 74 -18.07 -22.28 -13.07
N LEU A 75 -19.37 -22.30 -13.00
CA LEU A 75 -20.29 -22.04 -14.13
C LEU A 75 -21.36 -21.03 -13.69
N THR A 76 -22.08 -20.50 -14.68
CA THR A 76 -23.27 -19.68 -14.43
C THR A 76 -24.48 -20.39 -15.04
N ILE A 77 -25.40 -20.82 -14.16
CA ILE A 77 -26.66 -21.43 -14.54
C ILE A 77 -27.75 -20.36 -14.67
N LEU A 78 -28.72 -20.60 -15.52
CA LEU A 78 -29.89 -19.77 -15.76
C LEU A 78 -31.09 -20.36 -15.07
N THR A 79 -31.92 -19.53 -14.42
CA THR A 79 -33.28 -19.92 -14.06
C THR A 79 -34.17 -19.92 -15.29
N LEU A 80 -35.37 -20.50 -15.16
CA LEU A 80 -36.37 -20.45 -16.21
C LEU A 80 -36.76 -18.98 -16.57
N SER A 81 -36.70 -18.06 -15.60
CA SER A 81 -36.93 -16.62 -15.79
C SER A 81 -35.73 -15.88 -16.41
N GLY A 82 -34.59 -16.53 -16.64
CA GLY A 82 -33.37 -15.93 -17.19
C GLY A 82 -32.45 -15.29 -16.15
N GLU A 83 -32.73 -15.43 -14.87
CA GLU A 83 -31.84 -14.98 -13.81
C GLU A 83 -30.58 -15.84 -13.76
N ARG A 84 -29.44 -15.25 -13.40
CA ARG A 84 -28.13 -15.89 -13.41
C ARG A 84 -27.67 -16.25 -12.02
N PHE A 85 -27.38 -17.53 -11.78
CA PHE A 85 -26.80 -18.02 -10.54
C PHE A 85 -25.41 -18.62 -10.75
N PRO A 86 -24.42 -18.18 -9.96
CA PRO A 86 -23.12 -18.85 -9.93
C PRO A 86 -23.28 -20.24 -9.28
N VAL A 87 -22.76 -21.25 -9.94
CA VAL A 87 -22.74 -22.62 -9.45
C VAL A 87 -21.33 -23.19 -9.51
N VAL A 88 -21.06 -24.12 -8.62
CA VAL A 88 -19.92 -25.03 -8.72
C VAL A 88 -20.45 -26.38 -9.13
N ALA A 89 -19.86 -26.95 -10.18
CA ALA A 89 -20.22 -28.25 -10.72
C ALA A 89 -19.10 -29.26 -10.48
N ASN A 90 -19.47 -30.44 -9.99
CA ASN A 90 -18.66 -31.63 -10.06
C ASN A 90 -19.31 -32.55 -11.08
N ILE A 91 -18.51 -33.07 -12.02
CA ILE A 91 -19.02 -33.78 -13.20
C ILE A 91 -18.23 -35.06 -13.36
N GLN A 92 -18.95 -36.18 -13.60
CA GLN A 92 -18.35 -37.47 -13.88
C GLN A 92 -18.95 -38.02 -15.15
N ILE A 93 -18.17 -38.72 -15.96
CA ILE A 93 -18.64 -39.42 -17.16
C ILE A 93 -18.65 -40.93 -16.91
N SER A 94 -19.70 -41.64 -17.43
CA SER A 94 -19.81 -43.08 -17.38
C SER A 94 -19.21 -43.73 -18.63
N GLN A 95 -19.14 -45.08 -18.63
CA GLN A 95 -18.74 -45.86 -19.81
C GLN A 95 -19.73 -45.71 -20.97
N ASP A 96 -21.00 -45.44 -20.67
CA ASP A 96 -22.08 -45.23 -21.65
C ASP A 96 -22.13 -43.78 -22.16
N MET A 97 -21.08 -42.96 -21.90
CA MET A 97 -20.99 -41.56 -22.29
C MET A 97 -22.06 -40.66 -21.68
N GLU A 98 -22.72 -41.08 -20.60
CA GLU A 98 -23.60 -40.27 -19.82
C GLU A 98 -22.79 -39.46 -18.80
N THR A 99 -23.15 -38.17 -18.57
CA THR A 99 -22.51 -37.33 -17.59
C THR A 99 -23.42 -37.11 -16.39
N PHE A 100 -22.83 -37.21 -15.19
CA PHE A 100 -23.47 -37.01 -13.90
C PHE A 100 -22.98 -35.68 -13.32
N TRP A 101 -23.90 -34.78 -13.06
CA TRP A 101 -23.62 -33.42 -12.60
C TRP A 101 -24.13 -33.23 -11.18
N SER A 102 -23.27 -32.72 -10.32
CA SER A 102 -23.63 -32.22 -9.00
C SER A 102 -23.42 -30.71 -8.97
N LEU A 103 -24.48 -29.92 -8.78
CA LEU A 103 -24.49 -28.48 -8.90
C LEU A 103 -24.74 -27.82 -7.52
N PHE A 104 -23.83 -26.98 -7.09
CA PHE A 104 -23.93 -26.25 -5.84
C PHE A 104 -24.09 -24.75 -6.14
N ILE A 105 -25.25 -24.18 -5.79
CA ILE A 105 -25.50 -22.74 -5.95
C ILE A 105 -24.66 -21.94 -4.94
N CYS A 106 -23.79 -21.06 -5.44
CA CYS A 106 -22.76 -20.37 -4.65
C CYS A 106 -23.03 -18.88 -4.38
N VAL A 107 -24.26 -18.41 -4.55
CA VAL A 107 -24.61 -16.98 -4.37
C VAL A 107 -24.16 -16.44 -3.01
N LYS A 108 -24.48 -17.14 -1.94
CA LYS A 108 -24.10 -16.72 -0.59
C LYS A 108 -22.59 -16.72 -0.37
N ARG A 109 -21.91 -17.74 -0.88
CA ARG A 109 -20.44 -17.86 -0.80
C ARG A 109 -19.77 -16.71 -1.55
N ASN A 110 -20.18 -16.44 -2.78
CA ASN A 110 -19.59 -15.40 -3.62
C ASN A 110 -19.83 -14.02 -3.00
N LYS A 111 -21.02 -13.75 -2.45
CA LYS A 111 -21.30 -12.52 -1.72
C LYS A 111 -20.38 -12.32 -0.52
N LEU A 112 -20.16 -13.38 0.29
CA LEU A 112 -19.23 -13.33 1.42
C LEU A 112 -17.79 -13.09 0.98
N PHE A 113 -17.40 -13.68 -0.17
CA PHE A 113 -16.06 -13.43 -0.76
C PHE A 113 -15.88 -11.97 -1.18
N GLU A 114 -16.88 -11.39 -1.85
CA GLU A 114 -16.85 -9.97 -2.24
C GLU A 114 -16.80 -9.05 -1.00
N GLU A 115 -17.62 -9.33 0.02
CA GLU A 115 -17.58 -8.59 1.29
C GLU A 115 -16.22 -8.70 1.98
N LEU A 116 -15.59 -9.88 1.96
CA LEU A 116 -14.25 -10.10 2.51
C LEU A 116 -13.18 -9.31 1.76
N ILE A 117 -13.21 -9.32 0.43
CA ILE A 117 -12.27 -8.55 -0.40
C ILE A 117 -12.40 -7.05 -0.08
N GLN A 118 -13.63 -6.52 -0.08
CA GLN A 118 -13.87 -5.11 0.23
C GLN A 118 -13.45 -4.73 1.66
N ALA A 119 -13.70 -5.61 2.64
CA ALA A 119 -13.27 -5.37 4.02
C ALA A 119 -11.75 -5.35 4.14
N ARG A 120 -11.05 -6.25 3.42
CA ARG A 120 -9.60 -6.28 3.37
C ARG A 120 -9.02 -5.01 2.74
N GLU A 121 -9.52 -4.58 1.61
CA GLU A 121 -9.08 -3.35 0.93
C GLU A 121 -9.24 -2.12 1.85
N ARG A 122 -10.38 -2.00 2.52
CA ARG A 122 -10.61 -0.91 3.50
C ARG A 122 -9.62 -0.95 4.65
N LEU A 123 -9.31 -2.15 5.17
CA LEU A 123 -8.33 -2.30 6.25
C LEU A 123 -6.91 -1.92 5.80
N GLU A 124 -6.52 -2.29 4.57
CA GLU A 124 -5.22 -1.92 4.00
C GLU A 124 -5.11 -0.40 3.81
N GLU A 125 -6.14 0.27 3.29
CA GLU A 125 -6.21 1.73 3.17
C GLU A 125 -6.13 2.44 4.53
N GLN A 126 -6.91 1.97 5.51
CA GLN A 126 -6.89 2.53 6.86
C GLN A 126 -5.53 2.34 7.53
N SER A 127 -4.93 1.17 7.39
CA SER A 127 -3.59 0.88 7.92
C SER A 127 -2.54 1.80 7.31
N LYS A 128 -2.59 2.03 6.00
CA LYS A 128 -1.69 2.96 5.30
C LYS A 128 -1.86 4.39 5.79
N ALA A 129 -3.09 4.87 5.88
CA ALA A 129 -3.39 6.22 6.37
C ALA A 129 -2.92 6.41 7.83
N LEU A 130 -3.15 5.42 8.70
CA LEU A 130 -2.66 5.44 10.08
C LEU A 130 -1.13 5.46 10.14
N LEU A 131 -0.44 4.71 9.28
CA LEU A 131 1.01 4.71 9.21
C LEU A 131 1.55 6.07 8.76
N GLU A 132 0.96 6.67 7.74
CA GLU A 132 1.31 8.02 7.28
C GLU A 132 1.13 9.05 8.40
N LEU A 133 -0.02 9.09 9.06
CA LEU A 133 -0.27 9.97 10.21
C LEU A 133 0.71 9.72 11.37
N ALA A 134 1.12 8.47 11.54
CA ALA A 134 2.04 8.09 12.61
C ALA A 134 3.49 8.47 12.32
N THR A 135 3.90 8.56 11.05
CA THR A 135 5.30 8.68 10.63
C THR A 135 5.64 9.98 9.94
N THR A 136 4.66 10.68 9.36
CA THR A 136 4.88 11.90 8.60
C THR A 136 4.28 13.14 9.25
N ASP A 137 4.75 14.31 8.87
CA ASP A 137 4.15 15.61 9.14
C ASP A 137 3.10 15.89 8.05
N PRO A 138 1.84 16.18 8.42
CA PRO A 138 0.75 16.32 7.45
C PRO A 138 0.87 17.56 6.54
N LEU A 139 1.62 18.59 6.97
CA LEU A 139 1.80 19.80 6.17
C LEU A 139 2.86 19.62 5.08
N THR A 140 3.98 18.99 5.42
CA THR A 140 5.16 18.93 4.55
C THR A 140 5.36 17.57 3.89
N GLY A 141 4.69 16.52 4.37
CA GLY A 141 4.88 15.14 3.92
C GLY A 141 6.22 14.51 4.31
N LEU A 142 7.09 15.27 4.99
CA LEU A 142 8.34 14.76 5.55
C LEU A 142 8.08 13.86 6.75
N LEU A 143 9.10 13.14 7.20
CA LEU A 143 8.98 12.41 8.46
C LEU A 143 8.69 13.38 9.61
N ASN A 144 7.90 12.93 10.59
CA ASN A 144 7.71 13.67 11.81
C ASN A 144 8.87 13.41 12.81
N ARG A 145 8.94 14.20 13.89
CA ARG A 145 9.97 14.08 14.91
C ARG A 145 10.10 12.66 15.49
N ARG A 146 8.97 11.96 15.67
CA ARG A 146 8.98 10.62 16.23
C ARG A 146 9.66 9.62 15.29
N GLU A 147 9.31 9.66 14.03
CA GLU A 147 9.90 8.74 13.05
C GLU A 147 11.36 9.10 12.74
N LEU A 148 11.72 10.38 12.77
CA LEU A 148 13.12 10.81 12.72
C LEU A 148 13.96 10.10 13.82
N ASN A 149 13.49 10.12 15.07
CA ASN A 149 14.20 9.47 16.18
C ASN A 149 14.38 7.96 15.95
N ASN A 150 13.34 7.28 15.43
CA ASN A 150 13.41 5.87 15.08
C ASN A 150 14.45 5.60 13.98
N GLN A 151 14.44 6.41 12.92
CA GLN A 151 15.39 6.28 11.80
C GLN A 151 16.82 6.59 12.25
N ALA A 152 17.01 7.68 12.99
CA ALA A 152 18.31 8.07 13.51
C ALA A 152 18.95 6.99 14.39
N HIS A 153 18.15 6.35 15.25
CA HIS A 153 18.64 5.27 16.08
C HIS A 153 19.13 4.07 15.22
N ARG A 154 18.36 3.70 14.18
CA ARG A 154 18.78 2.64 13.24
C ARG A 154 20.06 3.02 12.49
N MET A 155 20.16 4.27 12.00
CA MET A 155 21.35 4.76 11.29
C MET A 155 22.58 4.77 12.19
N LEU A 156 22.47 5.21 13.44
CA LEU A 156 23.57 5.20 14.41
C LEU A 156 24.07 3.78 14.70
N LEU A 157 23.18 2.82 14.87
CA LEU A 157 23.56 1.40 15.04
C LEU A 157 24.30 0.88 13.79
N GLN A 158 23.87 1.23 12.61
CA GLN A 158 24.50 0.84 11.35
C GLN A 158 25.88 1.49 11.20
N THR A 159 26.02 2.79 11.47
CA THR A 159 27.28 3.53 11.38
C THR A 159 28.32 2.98 12.35
N HIS A 160 27.93 2.66 13.58
CA HIS A 160 28.82 2.02 14.55
C HIS A 160 29.28 0.63 14.12
N ARG A 161 28.37 -0.16 13.53
CA ARG A 161 28.70 -1.53 13.08
C ARG A 161 29.60 -1.56 11.87
N LEU A 162 29.40 -0.64 10.93
CA LEU A 162 30.09 -0.62 9.63
C LEU A 162 31.20 0.46 9.55
N ASN A 163 31.44 1.18 10.64
CA ASN A 163 32.39 2.29 10.72
C ASN A 163 32.14 3.37 9.63
N LEU A 164 30.87 3.67 9.36
CA LEU A 164 30.46 4.70 8.39
C LEU A 164 30.52 6.09 9.03
N GLU A 165 30.42 7.12 8.18
CA GLU A 165 30.18 8.50 8.60
C GLU A 165 28.66 8.73 8.76
N LEU A 166 28.30 9.68 9.60
CA LEU A 166 26.93 10.22 9.70
C LEU A 166 27.01 11.68 10.09
N ALA A 167 26.34 12.52 9.35
CA ALA A 167 26.20 13.94 9.68
C ALA A 167 24.74 14.31 9.88
N MET A 168 24.52 15.34 10.69
CA MET A 168 23.21 15.93 10.97
C MET A 168 23.23 17.41 10.64
N LEU A 169 22.22 17.85 9.92
CA LEU A 169 21.89 19.24 9.69
C LEU A 169 20.63 19.56 10.49
N VAL A 170 20.68 20.58 11.34
CA VAL A 170 19.51 21.21 11.95
C VAL A 170 19.28 22.52 11.24
N ILE A 171 18.10 22.69 10.67
CA ILE A 171 17.73 23.78 9.75
C ILE A 171 16.56 24.53 10.34
N ASP A 172 16.59 25.85 10.28
CA ASP A 172 15.51 26.71 10.75
C ASP A 172 15.25 27.84 9.75
N VAL A 173 13.97 28.13 9.53
CA VAL A 173 13.55 29.22 8.62
C VAL A 173 13.68 30.55 9.30
N ASP A 174 14.57 31.40 8.79
CA ASP A 174 14.86 32.70 9.37
C ASP A 174 13.62 33.61 9.37
N HIS A 175 13.35 34.20 10.53
CA HIS A 175 12.25 35.16 10.71
C HIS A 175 10.85 34.60 10.31
N PHE A 176 10.61 33.32 10.42
CA PHE A 176 9.35 32.68 10.02
C PHE A 176 8.12 33.28 10.72
N LYS A 177 8.24 33.65 12.00
CA LYS A 177 7.18 34.35 12.69
C LYS A 177 6.78 35.65 11.98
N ARG A 178 7.74 36.41 11.44
CA ARG A 178 7.46 37.65 10.69
C ARG A 178 6.72 37.35 9.39
N VAL A 179 7.02 36.21 8.71
CA VAL A 179 6.29 35.77 7.54
C VAL A 179 4.82 35.55 7.90
N ASN A 180 4.54 34.82 8.98
CA ASN A 180 3.18 34.62 9.47
C ASN A 180 2.46 35.90 9.85
N ASP A 181 3.16 36.80 10.56
CA ASP A 181 2.57 38.06 11.04
C ASP A 181 2.22 39.02 9.88
N VAL A 182 3.01 39.00 8.78
CA VAL A 182 2.82 39.92 7.63
C VAL A 182 1.92 39.32 6.56
N PHE A 183 2.09 38.03 6.24
CA PHE A 183 1.44 37.39 5.09
C PHE A 183 0.37 36.36 5.48
N GLY A 184 0.20 36.12 6.78
CA GLY A 184 -0.75 35.17 7.31
C GLY A 184 -0.24 33.69 7.33
N HIS A 185 -0.86 32.87 8.17
CA HIS A 185 -0.46 31.48 8.39
C HIS A 185 -0.54 30.62 7.11
N ALA A 186 -1.51 30.87 6.24
CA ALA A 186 -1.63 30.12 4.98
C ALA A 186 -0.39 30.32 4.06
N THR A 187 0.19 31.52 4.06
CA THR A 187 1.45 31.79 3.34
C THR A 187 2.63 31.14 4.06
N GLY A 188 2.65 31.17 5.38
CA GLY A 188 3.66 30.46 6.16
C GLY A 188 3.66 28.96 5.88
N ASP A 189 2.49 28.33 5.80
CA ASP A 189 2.34 26.91 5.47
C ASP A 189 2.93 26.58 4.08
N LYS A 190 2.65 27.43 3.08
CA LYS A 190 3.24 27.27 1.74
C LYS A 190 4.77 27.45 1.76
N VAL A 191 5.29 28.37 2.57
CA VAL A 191 6.75 28.55 2.77
C VAL A 191 7.36 27.25 3.31
N LEU A 192 6.77 26.65 4.34
CA LEU A 192 7.25 25.38 4.89
C LEU A 192 7.21 24.23 3.88
N GLN A 193 6.14 24.16 3.07
CA GLN A 193 6.04 23.18 1.99
C GLN A 193 7.11 23.39 0.91
N HIS A 194 7.38 24.64 0.57
CA HIS A 194 8.44 24.98 -0.40
C HIS A 194 9.83 24.61 0.12
N VAL A 195 10.15 24.97 1.36
CA VAL A 195 11.39 24.61 2.03
C VAL A 195 11.57 23.08 2.08
N SER A 196 10.50 22.36 2.46
CA SER A 196 10.53 20.88 2.51
C SER A 196 10.82 20.27 1.15
N THR A 197 10.29 20.83 0.07
CA THR A 197 10.52 20.37 -1.30
C THR A 197 11.99 20.53 -1.70
N ILE A 198 12.59 21.69 -1.39
CA ILE A 198 14.00 21.97 -1.71
C ILE A 198 14.93 21.05 -0.91
N ILE A 199 14.69 20.89 0.40
CA ILE A 199 15.49 19.99 1.24
C ILE A 199 15.39 18.54 0.72
N SER A 200 14.20 18.10 0.33
CA SER A 200 13.98 16.76 -0.20
C SER A 200 14.66 16.51 -1.54
N ALA A 201 14.72 17.51 -2.41
CA ALA A 201 15.36 17.40 -3.72
C ALA A 201 16.90 17.24 -3.61
N GLY A 202 17.51 17.74 -2.54
CA GLY A 202 18.96 17.66 -2.30
C GLY A 202 19.41 16.36 -1.62
N ARG A 203 18.52 15.45 -1.23
CA ARG A 203 18.83 14.23 -0.49
C ARG A 203 19.01 13.01 -1.39
N ARG A 204 19.79 12.03 -0.92
CA ARG A 204 19.88 10.68 -1.50
C ARG A 204 18.79 9.79 -0.89
N ASN A 205 18.59 8.58 -1.44
CA ASN A 205 17.60 7.62 -0.91
C ASN A 205 17.93 7.14 0.50
N GLU A 206 19.19 7.06 0.86
CA GLU A 206 19.69 6.69 2.18
C GLU A 206 19.63 7.79 3.23
N ASP A 207 19.42 9.05 2.80
CA ASP A 207 19.33 10.20 3.70
C ASP A 207 17.93 10.31 4.29
N VAL A 208 17.83 10.80 5.51
CA VAL A 208 16.58 10.96 6.25
C VAL A 208 16.29 12.44 6.47
N VAL A 209 15.11 12.89 6.05
CA VAL A 209 14.66 14.26 6.27
C VAL A 209 13.34 14.28 7.05
N ALA A 210 13.25 15.18 8.02
CA ALA A 210 12.09 15.32 8.88
C ALA A 210 11.78 16.77 9.20
N ARG A 211 10.51 17.06 9.47
CA ARG A 211 10.11 18.27 10.17
C ARG A 211 10.15 18.00 11.68
N PHE A 212 11.03 18.71 12.37
CA PHE A 212 11.29 18.48 13.79
C PHE A 212 10.40 19.31 14.71
N GLY A 213 10.08 20.53 14.28
CA GLY A 213 9.25 21.49 15.00
C GLY A 213 8.47 22.39 14.06
N GLY A 214 7.94 23.48 14.53
CA GLY A 214 7.13 24.42 13.75
C GLY A 214 7.79 24.87 12.45
N GLU A 215 9.01 25.39 12.53
CA GLU A 215 9.81 25.93 11.43
C GLU A 215 11.17 25.25 11.30
N GLU A 216 11.36 24.14 12.04
CA GLU A 216 12.62 23.43 12.15
C GLU A 216 12.59 22.12 11.37
N PHE A 217 13.67 21.85 10.63
CA PHE A 217 13.88 20.63 9.86
C PHE A 217 15.20 19.96 10.27
N VAL A 218 15.25 18.65 10.18
CA VAL A 218 16.46 17.87 10.41
C VAL A 218 16.73 16.98 9.23
N LEU A 219 17.98 16.98 8.76
CA LEU A 219 18.47 16.11 7.70
C LEU A 219 19.63 15.28 8.25
N LEU A 220 19.52 13.96 8.13
CA LEU A 220 20.58 13.01 8.43
C LEU A 220 21.20 12.52 7.14
N LEU A 221 22.50 12.65 7.01
CA LEU A 221 23.29 12.28 5.83
C LEU A 221 24.14 11.07 6.17
N LEU A 222 23.80 9.92 5.58
CA LEU A 222 24.57 8.70 5.74
C LEU A 222 25.85 8.77 4.88
N ASN A 223 26.95 8.30 5.44
CA ASN A 223 28.26 8.28 4.80
C ASN A 223 28.73 9.69 4.34
N ALA A 224 28.47 10.70 5.19
CA ALA A 224 28.90 12.08 4.99
C ALA A 224 29.67 12.58 6.21
N ASN A 225 30.83 13.15 6.00
CA ASN A 225 31.62 13.87 7.00
C ASN A 225 31.21 15.35 7.06
N ASN A 226 31.84 16.16 7.94
CA ASN A 226 31.55 17.59 8.09
C ASN A 226 31.71 18.39 6.78
N ILE A 227 32.68 18.05 5.93
CA ILE A 227 32.95 18.76 4.68
C ILE A 227 31.84 18.51 3.67
N ASP A 228 31.45 17.23 3.50
CA ASP A 228 30.37 16.86 2.59
C ASP A 228 29.03 17.41 3.06
N ALA A 229 28.76 17.33 4.38
CA ALA A 229 27.57 17.86 4.99
C ALA A 229 27.46 19.39 4.86
N ALA A 230 28.57 20.12 5.05
CA ALA A 230 28.62 21.56 4.85
C ALA A 230 28.34 21.95 3.39
N ARG A 231 28.89 21.22 2.43
CA ARG A 231 28.62 21.46 1.01
C ARG A 231 27.16 21.23 0.65
N ILE A 232 26.53 20.17 1.17
CA ILE A 232 25.10 19.90 0.98
C ILE A 232 24.25 20.99 1.64
N ALA A 233 24.60 21.37 2.87
CA ALA A 233 23.91 22.44 3.62
C ALA A 233 23.96 23.78 2.86
N GLU A 234 25.12 24.16 2.31
CA GLU A 234 25.28 25.42 1.55
C GLU A 234 24.46 25.38 0.24
N ASN A 235 24.42 24.26 -0.45
CA ASN A 235 23.59 24.12 -1.64
C ASN A 235 22.09 24.29 -1.32
N ILE A 236 21.63 23.70 -0.22
CA ILE A 236 20.24 23.87 0.24
C ILE A 236 19.96 25.34 0.59
N ARG A 237 20.86 25.97 1.38
CA ARG A 237 20.74 27.37 1.77
C ARG A 237 20.65 28.28 0.53
N MET A 238 21.57 28.14 -0.41
CA MET A 238 21.59 28.94 -1.64
C MET A 238 20.34 28.70 -2.51
N SER A 239 19.87 27.47 -2.59
CA SER A 239 18.66 27.15 -3.34
C SER A 239 17.42 27.83 -2.77
N ILE A 240 17.31 27.91 -1.43
CA ILE A 240 16.20 28.60 -0.77
C ILE A 240 16.36 30.12 -0.93
N GLU A 241 17.56 30.67 -0.72
CA GLU A 241 17.81 32.11 -0.85
C GLU A 241 17.49 32.63 -2.26
N ASN A 242 17.81 31.84 -3.29
CA ASN A 242 17.61 32.21 -4.69
C ASN A 242 16.18 31.96 -5.22
N THR A 243 15.32 31.38 -4.41
CA THR A 243 13.90 31.13 -4.78
C THR A 243 12.99 32.08 -4.04
N SER A 244 12.07 32.72 -4.79
CA SER A 244 11.01 33.54 -4.23
C SER A 244 9.68 32.81 -4.37
N MET A 245 8.91 32.72 -3.31
CA MET A 245 7.59 32.10 -3.35
C MET A 245 6.51 33.18 -3.14
N GLU A 246 5.67 33.39 -4.16
CA GLU A 246 4.60 34.40 -4.13
C GLU A 246 5.09 35.81 -3.70
N GLY A 247 6.34 36.15 -4.06
CA GLY A 247 6.95 37.44 -3.68
C GLY A 247 7.54 37.48 -2.27
N VAL A 248 7.51 36.36 -1.54
CA VAL A 248 8.15 36.24 -0.21
C VAL A 248 9.56 35.67 -0.39
N ASN A 249 10.56 36.43 -0.01
CA ASN A 249 11.95 35.98 0.07
C ASN A 249 12.23 35.46 1.49
N ILE A 250 12.74 34.25 1.56
CA ILE A 250 13.10 33.60 2.82
C ILE A 250 14.55 33.15 2.79
N THR A 251 15.13 33.06 3.96
CA THR A 251 16.44 32.45 4.17
C THR A 251 16.37 31.39 5.26
N ILE A 252 17.38 30.58 5.36
CA ILE A 252 17.50 29.55 6.40
C ILE A 252 18.87 29.68 7.09
N SER A 253 18.90 29.34 8.35
CA SER A 253 20.15 29.09 9.09
C SER A 253 20.31 27.58 9.31
N ILE A 254 21.54 27.09 9.23
CA ILE A 254 21.83 25.64 9.33
C ILE A 254 22.99 25.44 10.31
N GLY A 255 22.79 24.53 11.27
CA GLY A 255 23.86 23.97 12.08
C GLY A 255 24.20 22.55 11.61
N VAL A 256 25.49 22.27 11.48
CA VAL A 256 26.01 20.99 10.97
C VAL A 256 26.90 20.33 12.02
N ALA A 257 26.71 19.05 12.28
CA ALA A 257 27.64 18.24 13.06
C ALA A 257 27.75 16.82 12.47
N SER A 258 28.91 16.19 12.57
CA SER A 258 29.09 14.77 12.26
C SER A 258 29.34 13.96 13.53
N ILE A 259 29.12 12.64 13.45
CA ILE A 259 29.42 11.75 14.57
C ILE A 259 30.89 11.77 14.92
N ASN A 260 31.18 11.64 16.22
CA ASN A 260 32.52 11.37 16.69
C ASN A 260 32.73 9.85 16.71
N LYS A 261 33.62 9.33 15.87
CA LYS A 261 33.91 7.90 15.77
C LYS A 261 34.60 7.32 17.00
N GLU A 262 35.30 8.14 17.75
CA GLU A 262 36.02 7.73 18.96
C GLU A 262 35.07 7.56 20.17
N LYS A 263 33.95 8.29 20.16
CA LYS A 263 32.90 8.21 21.17
C LYS A 263 31.67 7.63 20.53
N ARG A 264 31.00 6.67 21.21
CA ARG A 264 29.68 6.20 20.77
C ARG A 264 28.67 7.34 20.89
N ASP A 265 28.55 8.14 19.84
CA ASP A 265 27.58 9.23 19.78
C ASP A 265 26.15 8.70 19.87
N SER A 266 25.31 9.41 20.62
CA SER A 266 23.87 9.24 20.63
C SER A 266 23.19 10.26 19.70
N PHE A 267 21.90 10.04 19.39
CA PHE A 267 21.11 11.04 18.70
C PHE A 267 21.13 12.40 19.40
N ASP A 268 20.92 12.39 20.72
CA ASP A 268 20.86 13.63 21.51
C ASP A 268 22.21 14.38 21.51
N SER A 269 23.34 13.65 21.59
CA SER A 269 24.67 14.26 21.51
C SER A 269 24.90 14.93 20.16
N LEU A 270 24.57 14.25 19.06
CA LEU A 270 24.71 14.76 17.70
C LEU A 270 23.76 15.94 17.46
N PHE A 271 22.51 15.81 17.90
CA PHE A 271 21.52 16.89 17.81
C PHE A 271 21.95 18.14 18.58
N ASN A 272 22.39 18.01 19.82
CA ASN A 272 22.80 19.14 20.64
C ASN A 272 23.98 19.90 20.01
N ARG A 273 24.93 19.20 19.37
CA ARG A 273 26.05 19.84 18.67
C ARG A 273 25.59 20.57 17.40
N SER A 274 24.68 19.98 16.65
CA SER A 274 24.11 20.62 15.46
C SER A 274 23.24 21.84 15.85
N ASP A 275 22.44 21.73 16.91
CA ASP A 275 21.59 22.80 17.41
C ASP A 275 22.41 23.97 17.96
N ALA A 276 23.50 23.71 18.70
CA ALA A 276 24.45 24.75 19.15
C ALA A 276 25.06 25.50 17.96
N ALA A 277 25.43 24.79 16.88
CA ALA A 277 25.93 25.39 15.65
C ALA A 277 24.84 26.23 14.94
N LEU A 278 23.58 25.76 14.92
CA LEU A 278 22.44 26.52 14.39
C LEU A 278 22.23 27.82 15.19
N LEU A 279 22.29 27.73 16.51
CA LEU A 279 22.17 28.93 17.38
C LEU A 279 23.27 29.96 17.08
N GLU A 280 24.50 29.52 16.82
CA GLU A 280 25.60 30.40 16.42
C GLU A 280 25.34 31.02 15.04
N ALA A 281 24.83 30.24 14.05
CA ALA A 281 24.42 30.79 12.76
C ALA A 281 23.37 31.89 12.90
N LYS A 282 22.37 31.67 13.74
CA LYS A 282 21.32 32.69 14.04
C LYS A 282 21.91 33.96 14.71
N LYS A 283 22.82 33.80 15.68
CA LYS A 283 23.47 34.94 16.39
C LYS A 283 24.42 35.72 15.51
N SER A 284 25.11 35.07 14.59
CA SER A 284 26.11 35.69 13.70
C SER A 284 25.51 36.32 12.43
N GLY A 285 24.19 36.51 12.37
CA GLY A 285 23.51 37.27 11.31
C GLY A 285 22.62 36.47 10.39
N ARG A 286 22.33 35.21 10.71
CA ARG A 286 21.43 34.32 9.94
C ARG A 286 21.89 34.04 8.50
N ASN A 287 21.05 33.38 7.70
CA ASN A 287 21.32 33.05 6.31
C ASN A 287 22.70 32.44 6.08
N LYS A 288 23.08 31.48 6.88
CA LYS A 288 24.39 30.83 6.83
C LYS A 288 24.40 29.46 7.45
N ILE A 289 25.47 28.75 7.17
CA ILE A 289 25.80 27.50 7.83
C ILE A 289 26.88 27.72 8.90
N VAL A 290 26.81 26.96 9.98
CA VAL A 290 27.88 26.79 10.95
C VAL A 290 28.13 25.30 11.15
N VAL A 291 29.39 24.91 11.13
CA VAL A 291 29.81 23.54 11.37
C VAL A 291 30.35 23.44 12.80
N SER A 292 29.77 22.52 13.58
CA SER A 292 30.26 22.23 14.91
C SER A 292 31.70 21.69 14.85
N GLU A 293 32.63 22.31 15.55
CA GLU A 293 33.96 21.75 15.73
C GLU A 293 33.84 20.48 16.61
N ASN A 294 34.44 19.39 16.16
CA ASN A 294 34.63 18.21 17.00
C ASN A 294 35.73 18.51 18.03
N HIS A 295 35.40 19.33 19.04
CA HIS A 295 36.34 19.45 20.15
C HIS A 295 36.38 18.12 20.92
N PRO A 296 37.54 17.54 21.18
CA PRO A 296 37.67 16.55 22.24
C PRO A 296 37.31 17.32 23.54
N SER A 297 36.13 17.01 24.10
CA SER A 297 35.83 17.47 25.47
C SER A 297 36.89 16.89 26.39
N GLU A 298 37.59 17.76 27.09
CA GLU A 298 38.51 17.47 28.17
C GLU A 298 37.93 16.49 29.21
#